data_bd2839c293967622c85273c7ffd43f51
#
_entry.id   bd2839c293967622c85273c7ffd43f51
#
_cell.length_a   1.000
_cell.length_b   1.000
_cell.length_c   1.000
_cell.angle_alpha   90.00
_cell.angle_beta   90.00
_cell.angle_gamma   90.00
#
_symmetry.space_group_name_H-M   'P 1'
#
loop_
_entity.id
_entity.type
_entity.pdbx_description
1 polymer ?
#
loop_
_entity_poly.entity_id
_entity_poly.type
_entity_poly.pdbx_seq_one_letter_code
_entity_poly.pdbx_strand_id
1 'polypeptide(L)'
;ALYKMVQELARRGNLPMPKVYIIDSPVPNAFATGRNPEHAAVAVTTALYDVLDKREIAGVLGHELSHVKHNDILISTIAATMAGIITTIAQWGMFLGGGHSDDEGNNGGNFIVTLLIMILAPIAAALIQMAVSRSREYMADEGGGELSGDPDALADALLKIDAYAQRRTMPGATEATAHMFIVCPFSRKTMQQMFSTHPSTEERVARLREQAAEMRKHGGR
;
A
#
# COMPACT_ATOMS: atom_id res chain seq x y z
N ALA A 1 -15.11 16.26 -15.50
CA ALA A 1 -14.96 14.83 -15.79
C ALA A 1 -14.61 14.05 -14.51
N LEU A 2 -13.49 14.37 -13.82
CA LEU A 2 -13.00 13.68 -12.63
C LEU A 2 -14.04 13.57 -11.51
N TYR A 3 -14.64 14.70 -11.10
CA TYR A 3 -15.64 14.74 -10.02
C TYR A 3 -16.80 13.76 -10.26
N LYS A 4 -17.34 13.71 -11.49
CA LYS A 4 -18.42 12.78 -11.84
C LYS A 4 -17.99 11.32 -11.78
N MET A 5 -16.74 11.03 -12.15
CA MET A 5 -16.17 9.69 -12.10
C MET A 5 -16.04 9.22 -10.65
N VAL A 6 -15.45 10.04 -9.77
CA VAL A 6 -15.35 9.76 -8.34
C VAL A 6 -16.72 9.60 -7.70
N GLN A 7 -17.69 10.46 -8.07
CA GLN A 7 -19.06 10.37 -7.56
C GLN A 7 -19.72 9.04 -7.92
N GLU A 8 -19.57 8.58 -9.16
CA GLU A 8 -20.14 7.29 -9.58
C GLU A 8 -19.47 6.10 -8.87
N LEU A 9 -18.14 6.12 -8.74
CA LEU A 9 -17.41 5.08 -8.02
C LEU A 9 -17.77 5.07 -6.53
N ALA A 10 -17.85 6.22 -5.88
CA ALA A 10 -18.26 6.33 -4.48
C ALA A 10 -19.70 5.81 -4.28
N ARG A 11 -20.63 6.14 -5.20
CA ARG A 11 -22.00 5.60 -5.18
C ARG A 11 -22.01 4.07 -5.29
N ARG A 12 -21.23 3.49 -6.20
CA ARG A 12 -21.12 2.02 -6.35
C ARG A 12 -20.53 1.37 -5.11
N GLY A 13 -19.55 2.03 -4.47
CA GLY A 13 -18.92 1.55 -3.24
C GLY A 13 -19.75 1.76 -1.98
N ASN A 14 -20.91 2.43 -2.08
CA ASN A 14 -21.71 2.90 -0.94
C ASN A 14 -20.88 3.75 0.03
N LEU A 15 -20.05 4.64 -0.53
CA LEU A 15 -19.16 5.55 0.21
C LEU A 15 -19.72 6.98 0.17
N PRO A 16 -19.50 7.77 1.23
CA PRO A 16 -19.69 9.21 1.17
C PRO A 16 -18.80 9.80 0.06
N MET A 17 -19.29 10.88 -0.58
CA MET A 17 -18.52 11.55 -1.62
C MET A 17 -17.24 12.15 -1.02
N PRO A 18 -16.03 11.70 -1.42
CA PRO A 18 -14.81 12.27 -0.92
C PRO A 18 -14.54 13.65 -1.52
N LYS A 19 -13.70 14.44 -0.88
CA LYS A 19 -13.16 15.65 -1.49
C LYS A 19 -12.24 15.27 -2.65
N VAL A 20 -12.32 15.98 -3.77
CA VAL A 20 -11.58 15.67 -4.99
C VAL A 20 -10.61 16.81 -5.30
N TYR A 21 -9.34 16.46 -5.48
CA TYR A 21 -8.28 17.41 -5.77
C TYR A 21 -7.52 17.02 -7.05
N ILE A 22 -7.02 18.04 -7.75
CA ILE A 22 -6.06 17.88 -8.82
C ILE A 22 -4.78 18.57 -8.36
N ILE A 23 -3.66 17.85 -8.46
CA ILE A 23 -2.34 18.34 -8.08
C ILE A 23 -1.54 18.54 -9.35
N ASP A 24 -1.00 19.74 -9.54
CA ASP A 24 -0.06 20.00 -10.64
C ASP A 24 1.28 19.36 -10.31
N SER A 25 1.57 18.25 -10.99
CA SER A 25 2.78 17.46 -10.76
C SER A 25 3.18 16.71 -12.02
N PRO A 26 4.48 16.68 -12.36
CA PRO A 26 4.99 15.92 -13.50
C PRO A 26 5.08 14.41 -13.24
N VAL A 27 4.76 13.96 -12.03
CA VAL A 27 4.78 12.53 -11.66
C VAL A 27 3.37 11.99 -11.71
N PRO A 28 3.07 10.97 -12.55
CA PRO A 28 1.74 10.36 -12.62
C PRO A 28 1.46 9.61 -11.32
N ASN A 29 0.45 10.09 -10.58
CA ASN A 29 0.03 9.48 -9.33
C ASN A 29 -1.44 9.80 -9.01
N ALA A 30 -2.07 8.94 -8.23
CA ALA A 30 -3.30 9.22 -7.51
C ALA A 30 -3.16 8.62 -6.10
N PHE A 31 -3.85 9.20 -5.14
CA PHE A 31 -3.90 8.66 -3.79
C PHE A 31 -5.15 9.11 -3.07
N ALA A 32 -5.59 8.27 -2.13
CA ALA A 32 -6.63 8.64 -1.17
C ALA A 32 -6.01 8.87 0.21
N THR A 33 -6.61 9.78 0.96
CA THR A 33 -6.24 10.07 2.34
C THR A 33 -7.49 10.37 3.16
N GLY A 34 -7.38 10.33 4.47
CA GLY A 34 -8.47 10.63 5.39
C GLY A 34 -8.50 9.66 6.57
N ARG A 35 -9.03 10.11 7.69
CA ARG A 35 -9.09 9.29 8.92
C ARG A 35 -10.21 8.22 8.87
N ASN A 36 -11.23 8.43 8.06
CA ASN A 36 -12.37 7.56 7.85
C ASN A 36 -13.08 7.93 6.54
N PRO A 37 -14.04 7.13 6.03
CA PRO A 37 -14.74 7.42 4.78
C PRO A 37 -15.44 8.78 4.74
N GLU A 38 -15.97 9.26 5.86
CA GLU A 38 -16.67 10.55 5.96
C GLU A 38 -15.73 11.76 5.79
N HIS A 39 -14.45 11.57 6.03
CA HIS A 39 -13.41 12.59 5.93
C HIS A 39 -12.33 12.23 4.89
N ALA A 40 -12.75 11.48 3.88
CA ALA A 40 -11.85 11.07 2.81
C ALA A 40 -11.62 12.19 1.78
N ALA A 41 -10.45 12.18 1.20
CA ALA A 41 -10.07 12.99 0.06
C ALA A 41 -9.32 12.14 -0.95
N VAL A 42 -9.55 12.38 -2.23
CA VAL A 42 -8.85 11.74 -3.35
C VAL A 42 -8.14 12.81 -4.15
N ALA A 43 -6.88 12.59 -4.45
CA ALA A 43 -6.06 13.48 -5.25
C ALA A 43 -5.53 12.75 -6.49
N VAL A 44 -5.49 13.45 -7.61
CA VAL A 44 -4.96 12.96 -8.90
C VAL A 44 -4.00 13.99 -9.44
N THR A 45 -2.85 13.55 -9.95
CA THR A 45 -1.89 14.45 -10.57
C THR A 45 -2.22 14.76 -12.03
N THR A 46 -1.79 15.93 -12.51
CA THR A 46 -1.95 16.32 -13.93
C THR A 46 -1.29 15.32 -14.87
N ALA A 47 -0.09 14.84 -14.53
CA ALA A 47 0.66 13.87 -15.34
C ALA A 47 -0.06 12.50 -15.46
N LEU A 48 -0.97 12.15 -14.54
CA LEU A 48 -1.72 10.90 -14.66
C LEU A 48 -2.64 10.91 -15.90
N TYR A 49 -3.20 12.06 -16.25
CA TYR A 49 -4.03 12.22 -17.46
C TYR A 49 -3.24 12.10 -18.77
N ASP A 50 -1.93 12.37 -18.71
CA ASP A 50 -1.05 12.25 -19.89
C ASP A 50 -0.67 10.79 -20.15
N VAL A 51 -0.72 9.94 -19.12
CA VAL A 51 -0.29 8.53 -19.18
C VAL A 51 -1.47 7.58 -19.33
N LEU A 52 -2.59 7.88 -18.68
CA LEU A 52 -3.73 6.98 -18.57
C LEU A 52 -4.97 7.50 -19.31
N ASP A 53 -5.73 6.59 -19.88
CA ASP A 53 -7.05 6.88 -20.42
C ASP A 53 -8.13 6.95 -19.31
N LYS A 54 -9.37 7.30 -19.70
CA LYS A 54 -10.48 7.45 -18.74
C LYS A 54 -10.86 6.15 -18.03
N ARG A 55 -10.76 5.00 -18.70
CA ARG A 55 -11.06 3.69 -18.12
C ARG A 55 -10.01 3.33 -17.06
N GLU A 56 -8.75 3.55 -17.41
CA GLU A 56 -7.60 3.30 -16.55
C GLU A 56 -7.61 4.20 -15.31
N ILE A 57 -7.95 5.49 -15.49
CA ILE A 57 -8.12 6.42 -14.36
C ILE A 57 -9.27 5.96 -13.46
N ALA A 58 -10.37 5.45 -14.02
CA ALA A 58 -11.47 4.91 -13.22
C ALA A 58 -11.05 3.67 -12.42
N GLY A 59 -10.23 2.78 -13.00
CA GLY A 59 -9.64 1.64 -12.30
C GLY A 59 -8.78 2.08 -11.12
N VAL A 60 -7.85 3.02 -11.35
CA VAL A 60 -6.98 3.59 -10.31
C VAL A 60 -7.80 4.24 -9.19
N LEU A 61 -8.80 5.04 -9.53
CA LEU A 61 -9.68 5.68 -8.55
C LEU A 61 -10.53 4.67 -7.77
N GLY A 62 -10.95 3.58 -8.42
CA GLY A 62 -11.62 2.46 -7.77
C GLY A 62 -10.73 1.79 -6.72
N HIS A 63 -9.45 1.58 -7.05
CA HIS A 63 -8.44 1.07 -6.13
C HIS A 63 -8.27 2.00 -4.92
N GLU A 64 -8.10 3.30 -5.15
CA GLU A 64 -7.98 4.30 -4.07
C GLU A 64 -9.22 4.35 -3.17
N LEU A 65 -10.42 4.30 -3.76
CA LEU A 65 -11.66 4.27 -3.00
C LEU A 65 -11.86 2.96 -2.24
N SER A 66 -11.29 1.85 -2.73
CA SER A 66 -11.30 0.58 -2.00
C SER A 66 -10.48 0.68 -0.70
N HIS A 67 -9.33 1.36 -0.71
CA HIS A 67 -8.57 1.66 0.51
C HIS A 67 -9.40 2.48 1.52
N VAL A 68 -10.14 3.47 1.05
CA VAL A 68 -11.06 4.26 1.89
C VAL A 68 -12.15 3.37 2.48
N LYS A 69 -12.78 2.52 1.67
CA LYS A 69 -13.85 1.60 2.07
C LYS A 69 -13.42 0.64 3.18
N HIS A 70 -12.20 0.15 3.11
CA HIS A 70 -11.67 -0.84 4.06
C HIS A 70 -10.95 -0.22 5.26
N ASN A 71 -10.94 1.12 5.40
CA ASN A 71 -10.23 1.85 6.46
C ASN A 71 -8.74 1.51 6.52
N ASP A 72 -8.10 1.38 5.38
CA ASP A 72 -6.74 0.89 5.27
C ASP A 72 -5.71 1.75 5.98
N ILE A 73 -5.92 3.07 6.00
CA ILE A 73 -5.08 4.01 6.75
C ILE A 73 -5.11 3.68 8.25
N LEU A 74 -6.30 3.42 8.80
CA LEU A 74 -6.45 3.06 10.21
C LEU A 74 -5.75 1.74 10.53
N ILE A 75 -5.94 0.72 9.71
CA ILE A 75 -5.33 -0.61 9.91
C ILE A 75 -3.82 -0.53 9.80
N SER A 76 -3.30 0.19 8.81
CA SER A 76 -1.85 0.40 8.65
C SER A 76 -1.26 1.16 9.84
N THR A 77 -1.97 2.15 10.37
CA THR A 77 -1.57 2.89 11.58
C THR A 77 -1.53 1.99 12.81
N ILE A 78 -2.55 1.14 12.99
CA ILE A 78 -2.58 0.17 14.10
C ILE A 78 -1.42 -0.82 13.97
N ALA A 79 -1.20 -1.39 12.78
CA ALA A 79 -0.10 -2.33 12.54
C ALA A 79 1.27 -1.71 12.80
N ALA A 80 1.49 -0.46 12.34
CA ALA A 80 2.73 0.28 12.59
C ALA A 80 2.92 0.57 14.08
N THR A 81 1.85 0.96 14.80
CA THR A 81 1.89 1.22 16.23
C THR A 81 2.25 -0.05 17.00
N MET A 82 1.60 -1.17 16.70
CA MET A 82 1.90 -2.46 17.34
C MET A 82 3.35 -2.91 17.10
N ALA A 83 3.83 -2.76 15.87
CA ALA A 83 5.23 -3.07 15.56
C ALA A 83 6.20 -2.17 16.33
N GLY A 84 5.88 -0.87 16.47
CA GLY A 84 6.63 0.08 17.29
C GLY A 84 6.66 -0.32 18.75
N ILE A 85 5.54 -0.75 19.33
CA ILE A 85 5.45 -1.24 20.71
C ILE A 85 6.34 -2.48 20.90
N ILE A 86 6.25 -3.46 20.00
CA ILE A 86 7.08 -4.68 20.07
C ILE A 86 8.57 -4.32 20.04
N THR A 87 8.97 -3.43 19.13
CA THR A 87 10.36 -2.97 19.03
C THR A 87 10.81 -2.24 20.29
N THR A 88 9.96 -1.37 20.84
CA THR A 88 10.23 -0.63 22.07
C THR A 88 10.39 -1.57 23.25
N ILE A 89 9.49 -2.55 23.44
CA ILE A 89 9.58 -3.54 24.52
C ILE A 89 10.89 -4.34 24.39
N ALA A 90 11.29 -4.75 23.19
CA ALA A 90 12.55 -5.45 22.97
C ALA A 90 13.75 -4.61 23.37
N GLN A 91 13.75 -3.29 23.08
CA GLN A 91 14.81 -2.36 23.48
C GLN A 91 14.84 -2.12 25.00
N TRP A 92 13.66 -1.93 25.62
CA TRP A 92 13.55 -1.71 27.07
C TRP A 92 13.89 -2.98 27.87
N GLY A 93 13.55 -4.17 27.37
CA GLY A 93 13.92 -5.45 27.96
C GLY A 93 15.43 -5.60 28.11
N MET A 94 16.19 -5.08 27.15
CA MET A 94 17.66 -5.03 27.23
C MET A 94 18.15 -4.05 28.30
N PHE A 95 17.51 -2.87 28.42
CA PHE A 95 17.92 -1.86 29.39
C PHE A 95 17.62 -2.29 30.83
N LEU A 96 16.52 -2.98 31.06
CA LEU A 96 16.12 -3.48 32.38
C LEU A 96 16.74 -4.85 32.72
N GLY A 97 16.99 -5.71 31.73
CA GLY A 97 17.59 -7.03 31.94
C GLY A 97 19.14 -7.00 32.04
N GLY A 98 19.78 -5.90 31.64
CA GLY A 98 21.23 -5.69 31.75
C GLY A 98 21.72 -5.14 33.09
N GLY A 99 20.81 -4.86 34.03
CA GLY A 99 21.11 -4.31 35.36
C GLY A 99 21.03 -5.36 36.45
N HIS A 100 22.19 -5.70 37.02
CA HIS A 100 22.41 -6.42 38.27
C HIS A 100 21.82 -7.84 38.39
N SER A 101 22.59 -8.82 38.04
CA SER A 101 22.63 -10.08 38.77
C SER A 101 24.11 -10.38 39.10
N ASP A 102 24.45 -10.11 40.36
CA ASP A 102 25.71 -10.53 40.98
C ASP A 102 25.76 -12.05 41.22
N ASP A 103 25.36 -12.83 40.21
CA ASP A 103 25.44 -14.30 40.32
C ASP A 103 26.34 -14.88 39.21
N GLU A 104 27.53 -15.31 39.64
CA GLU A 104 28.68 -15.75 38.83
C GLU A 104 28.45 -17.07 38.08
N GLY A 105 27.30 -17.38 37.52
CA GLY A 105 27.14 -18.71 36.93
C GLY A 105 26.46 -18.83 35.58
N ASN A 106 25.66 -17.89 35.11
CA ASN A 106 24.83 -18.09 33.89
C ASN A 106 24.62 -16.86 32.99
N ASN A 107 25.57 -15.95 32.99
CA ASN A 107 25.40 -14.64 32.32
C ASN A 107 25.49 -14.69 30.78
N GLY A 108 26.13 -15.72 30.22
CA GLY A 108 26.33 -15.87 28.76
C GLY A 108 25.03 -16.21 28.01
N GLY A 109 24.18 -17.05 28.60
CA GLY A 109 22.93 -17.50 27.98
C GLY A 109 21.90 -16.37 27.89
N ASN A 110 21.73 -15.58 28.94
CA ASN A 110 20.80 -14.45 28.97
C ASN A 110 21.20 -13.34 27.98
N PHE A 111 22.51 -13.05 27.85
CA PHE A 111 23.01 -12.05 26.92
C PHE A 111 22.72 -12.44 25.46
N ILE A 112 22.98 -13.71 25.09
CA ILE A 112 22.73 -14.22 23.71
C ILE A 112 21.22 -14.16 23.39
N VAL A 113 20.36 -14.59 24.32
CA VAL A 113 18.90 -14.53 24.14
C VAL A 113 18.42 -13.09 23.98
N THR A 114 18.90 -12.18 24.79
CA THR A 114 18.56 -10.74 24.71
C THR A 114 19.01 -10.14 23.37
N LEU A 115 20.23 -10.47 22.93
CA LEU A 115 20.76 -10.02 21.64
C LEU A 115 19.93 -10.57 20.46
N LEU A 116 19.54 -11.84 20.53
CA LEU A 116 18.68 -12.45 19.50
C LEU A 116 17.31 -11.76 19.44
N ILE A 117 16.67 -11.50 20.57
CA ILE A 117 15.38 -10.81 20.64
C ILE A 117 15.51 -9.39 20.07
N MET A 118 16.58 -8.67 20.39
CA MET A 118 16.84 -7.32 19.90
C MET A 118 16.96 -7.27 18.37
N ILE A 119 17.55 -8.29 17.76
CA ILE A 119 17.72 -8.39 16.30
C ILE A 119 16.44 -8.91 15.65
N LEU A 120 15.81 -9.94 16.21
CA LEU A 120 14.69 -10.63 15.57
C LEU A 120 13.36 -9.87 15.71
N ALA A 121 13.14 -9.15 16.83
CA ALA A 121 11.87 -8.46 17.04
C ALA A 121 11.60 -7.35 16.00
N PRO A 122 12.56 -6.47 15.64
CA PRO A 122 12.36 -5.50 14.56
C PRO A 122 12.12 -6.16 13.20
N ILE A 123 12.81 -7.26 12.92
CA ILE A 123 12.66 -8.02 11.68
C ILE A 123 11.24 -8.63 11.61
N ALA A 124 10.80 -9.28 12.67
CA ALA A 124 9.45 -9.85 12.76
C ALA A 124 8.37 -8.77 12.61
N ALA A 125 8.54 -7.62 13.27
CA ALA A 125 7.64 -6.49 13.16
C ALA A 125 7.57 -5.95 11.72
N ALA A 126 8.70 -5.83 11.04
CA ALA A 126 8.75 -5.41 9.63
C ALA A 126 8.07 -6.43 8.70
N LEU A 127 8.28 -7.73 8.91
CA LEU A 127 7.64 -8.79 8.13
C LEU A 127 6.11 -8.78 8.31
N ILE A 128 5.61 -8.56 9.52
CA ILE A 128 4.17 -8.44 9.79
C ILE A 128 3.60 -7.22 9.07
N GLN A 129 4.25 -6.06 9.15
CA GLN A 129 3.81 -4.86 8.46
C GLN A 129 3.76 -5.07 6.94
N MET A 130 4.77 -5.70 6.36
CA MET A 130 4.80 -6.00 4.92
C MET A 130 3.68 -6.97 4.52
N ALA A 131 3.41 -8.01 5.32
CA ALA A 131 2.34 -8.96 5.04
C ALA A 131 0.97 -8.27 5.07
N VAL A 132 0.71 -7.44 6.08
CA VAL A 132 -0.51 -6.63 6.18
C VAL A 132 -0.62 -5.70 4.97
N SER A 133 0.42 -4.96 4.63
CA SER A 133 0.43 -4.02 3.50
C SER A 133 0.11 -4.73 2.18
N ARG A 134 0.79 -5.84 1.87
CA ARG A 134 0.54 -6.61 0.63
C ARG A 134 -0.87 -7.17 0.53
N SER A 135 -1.42 -7.72 1.62
CA SER A 135 -2.78 -8.24 1.61
C SER A 135 -3.81 -7.14 1.31
N ARG A 136 -3.56 -5.93 1.80
CA ARG A 136 -4.43 -4.78 1.57
C ARG A 136 -4.37 -4.29 0.12
N GLU A 137 -3.20 -4.29 -0.49
CA GLU A 137 -3.06 -3.98 -1.92
C GLU A 137 -3.89 -4.93 -2.78
N TYR A 138 -3.85 -6.24 -2.50
CA TYR A 138 -4.67 -7.21 -3.23
C TYR A 138 -6.17 -7.00 -3.02
N MET A 139 -6.59 -6.68 -1.80
CA MET A 139 -8.00 -6.34 -1.53
C MET A 139 -8.42 -5.04 -2.21
N ALA A 140 -7.52 -4.07 -2.29
CA ALA A 140 -7.78 -2.81 -2.98
C ALA A 140 -7.84 -3.00 -4.50
N ASP A 141 -7.01 -3.87 -5.07
CA ASP A 141 -7.08 -4.24 -6.48
C ASP A 141 -8.40 -4.93 -6.83
N GLU A 142 -8.80 -5.93 -6.04
CA GLU A 142 -10.07 -6.64 -6.21
C GLU A 142 -11.26 -5.68 -6.11
N GLY A 143 -11.32 -4.88 -5.04
CA GLY A 143 -12.38 -3.90 -4.84
C GLY A 143 -12.36 -2.78 -5.90
N GLY A 144 -11.19 -2.38 -6.38
CA GLY A 144 -11.03 -1.42 -7.46
C GLY A 144 -11.57 -1.94 -8.79
N GLY A 145 -11.29 -3.21 -9.08
CA GLY A 145 -11.86 -3.92 -10.23
C GLY A 145 -13.38 -4.01 -10.17
N GLU A 146 -13.95 -4.32 -8.99
CA GLU A 146 -15.39 -4.35 -8.77
C GLU A 146 -16.03 -2.96 -8.91
N LEU A 147 -15.47 -1.95 -8.25
CA LEU A 147 -16.00 -0.58 -8.26
C LEU A 147 -15.99 0.05 -9.66
N SER A 148 -14.91 -0.13 -10.40
CA SER A 148 -14.81 0.34 -11.78
C SER A 148 -15.66 -0.50 -12.74
N GLY A 149 -15.85 -1.78 -12.43
CA GLY A 149 -16.47 -2.77 -13.32
C GLY A 149 -15.51 -3.24 -14.42
N ASP A 150 -14.24 -2.88 -14.34
CA ASP A 150 -13.23 -3.15 -15.36
C ASP A 150 -11.85 -3.41 -14.73
N PRO A 151 -11.61 -4.63 -14.18
CA PRO A 151 -10.31 -4.98 -13.62
C PRO A 151 -9.18 -4.93 -14.65
N ASP A 152 -9.48 -5.18 -15.93
CA ASP A 152 -8.50 -5.07 -17.01
C ASP A 152 -7.97 -3.64 -17.17
N ALA A 153 -8.81 -2.63 -16.99
CA ALA A 153 -8.40 -1.22 -17.04
C ALA A 153 -7.41 -0.89 -15.91
N LEU A 154 -7.62 -1.40 -14.70
CA LEU A 154 -6.66 -1.22 -13.60
C LEU A 154 -5.35 -1.95 -13.89
N ALA A 155 -5.39 -3.16 -14.45
CA ALA A 155 -4.20 -3.90 -14.85
C ALA A 155 -3.38 -3.14 -15.90
N ASP A 156 -4.04 -2.56 -16.93
CA ASP A 156 -3.40 -1.74 -17.94
C ASP A 156 -2.77 -0.48 -17.33
N ALA A 157 -3.47 0.19 -16.41
CA ALA A 157 -2.98 1.35 -15.69
C ALA A 157 -1.68 1.03 -14.92
N LEU A 158 -1.66 -0.07 -14.17
CA LEU A 158 -0.47 -0.51 -13.42
C LEU A 158 0.73 -0.74 -14.33
N LEU A 159 0.54 -1.41 -15.47
CA LEU A 159 1.61 -1.63 -16.46
C LEU A 159 2.16 -0.31 -17.03
N LYS A 160 1.29 0.64 -17.35
CA LYS A 160 1.70 1.95 -17.88
C LYS A 160 2.46 2.78 -16.85
N ILE A 161 1.98 2.83 -15.60
CA ILE A 161 2.64 3.56 -14.53
C ILE A 161 3.99 2.92 -14.20
N ASP A 162 4.07 1.59 -14.15
CA ASP A 162 5.32 0.87 -13.93
C ASP A 162 6.34 1.14 -15.06
N ALA A 163 5.92 1.08 -16.31
CA ALA A 163 6.76 1.42 -17.45
C ALA A 163 7.23 2.89 -17.44
N TYR A 164 6.41 3.81 -16.94
CA TYR A 164 6.80 5.20 -16.73
C TYR A 164 7.85 5.32 -15.63
N ALA A 165 7.65 4.65 -14.49
CA ALA A 165 8.57 4.65 -13.36
C ALA A 165 9.94 4.06 -13.71
N GLN A 166 9.97 3.04 -14.58
CA GLN A 166 11.24 2.43 -15.02
C GLN A 166 12.06 3.32 -15.94
N ARG A 167 11.42 4.23 -16.67
CA ARG A 167 12.09 5.12 -17.65
C ARG A 167 12.55 6.45 -17.06
N ARG A 168 12.05 6.83 -15.91
CA ARG A 168 12.34 8.14 -15.28
C ARG A 168 12.59 7.98 -13.80
N THR A 169 13.58 8.69 -13.26
CA THR A 169 13.71 8.91 -11.83
C THR A 169 12.52 9.76 -11.38
N MET A 170 11.75 9.31 -10.41
CA MET A 170 10.61 10.06 -9.88
C MET A 170 11.11 11.12 -8.89
N PRO A 171 11.10 12.43 -9.21
CA PRO A 171 11.51 13.46 -8.28
C PRO A 171 10.60 13.47 -7.06
N GLY A 172 11.18 13.55 -5.86
CA GLY A 172 10.43 13.59 -4.60
C GLY A 172 10.01 12.25 -4.03
N ALA A 173 10.29 11.12 -4.71
CA ALA A 173 10.09 9.80 -4.13
C ALA A 173 11.17 9.54 -3.07
N THR A 174 10.74 9.32 -1.84
CA THR A 174 11.57 8.92 -0.69
C THR A 174 10.99 7.65 -0.10
N GLU A 175 11.76 6.93 0.72
CA GLU A 175 11.24 5.76 1.44
C GLU A 175 9.99 6.11 2.28
N ALA A 176 9.96 7.32 2.87
CA ALA A 176 8.84 7.80 3.66
C ALA A 176 7.57 8.06 2.82
N THR A 177 7.70 8.37 1.53
CA THR A 177 6.58 8.67 0.62
C THR A 177 6.26 7.52 -0.33
N ALA A 178 7.04 6.45 -0.33
CA ALA A 178 6.87 5.32 -1.26
C ALA A 178 5.46 4.69 -1.20
N HIS A 179 4.86 4.63 -0.01
CA HIS A 179 3.51 4.10 0.21
C HIS A 179 2.39 4.94 -0.41
N MET A 180 2.68 6.17 -0.85
CA MET A 180 1.72 7.06 -1.51
C MET A 180 1.73 6.92 -3.05
N PHE A 181 2.55 6.03 -3.59
CA PHE A 181 2.60 5.77 -5.02
C PHE A 181 1.89 4.46 -5.35
N ILE A 182 1.13 4.45 -6.44
CA ILE A 182 0.38 3.27 -6.91
C ILE A 182 1.31 2.11 -7.28
N VAL A 183 2.50 2.43 -7.79
CA VAL A 183 3.57 1.49 -8.14
C VAL A 183 4.84 1.91 -7.43
N CYS A 184 5.68 0.95 -7.04
CA CYS A 184 6.93 1.23 -6.37
C CYS A 184 7.79 2.23 -7.18
N PRO A 185 8.13 3.41 -6.63
CA PRO A 185 8.82 4.47 -7.36
C PRO A 185 10.32 4.22 -7.56
N PHE A 186 10.85 3.11 -7.02
CA PHE A 186 12.26 2.76 -7.07
C PHE A 186 12.55 1.72 -8.15
N SER A 187 13.65 1.91 -8.89
CA SER A 187 14.05 0.94 -9.90
C SER A 187 14.46 -0.41 -9.28
N ARG A 188 14.20 -1.49 -10.03
CA ARG A 188 14.35 -2.91 -9.66
C ARG A 188 15.78 -3.36 -9.30
N LYS A 189 16.51 -2.75 -8.40
CA LYS A 189 17.74 -3.36 -7.88
C LYS A 189 17.49 -4.20 -6.63
N THR A 190 17.22 -5.44 -6.89
CA THR A 190 17.38 -6.73 -6.21
C THR A 190 17.13 -6.87 -4.70
N MET A 191 17.56 -6.00 -3.82
CA MET A 191 17.29 -6.12 -2.36
C MET A 191 16.10 -5.28 -1.89
N GLN A 192 15.80 -4.16 -2.56
CA GLN A 192 14.69 -3.29 -2.20
C GLN A 192 13.31 -3.91 -2.50
N GLN A 193 13.22 -4.85 -3.44
CA GLN A 193 11.94 -5.52 -3.75
C GLN A 193 11.49 -6.49 -2.66
N MET A 194 12.42 -7.13 -1.95
CA MET A 194 12.08 -8.02 -0.83
C MET A 194 11.45 -7.27 0.34
N PHE A 195 11.79 -5.99 0.49
CA PHE A 195 11.30 -5.10 1.54
C PHE A 195 10.31 -4.06 1.04
N SER A 196 9.81 -4.18 -0.20
CA SER A 196 8.76 -3.32 -0.73
C SER A 196 7.43 -3.59 -0.02
N THR A 197 6.75 -2.54 0.39
CA THR A 197 5.39 -2.60 0.95
C THR A 197 4.35 -2.97 -0.10
N HIS A 198 4.65 -2.77 -1.40
CA HIS A 198 3.77 -3.15 -2.50
C HIS A 198 4.16 -4.50 -3.10
N PRO A 199 3.17 -5.34 -3.48
CA PRO A 199 3.41 -6.53 -4.29
C PRO A 199 3.99 -6.16 -5.66
N SER A 200 4.53 -7.14 -6.37
CA SER A 200 5.02 -6.90 -7.74
C SER A 200 3.87 -6.53 -8.69
N THR A 201 4.15 -5.65 -9.63
CA THR A 201 3.18 -5.24 -10.66
C THR A 201 2.67 -6.44 -11.44
N GLU A 202 3.55 -7.40 -11.75
CA GLU A 202 3.22 -8.61 -12.48
C GLU A 202 2.19 -9.47 -11.74
N GLU A 203 2.34 -9.63 -10.42
CA GLU A 203 1.43 -10.43 -9.60
C GLU A 203 0.06 -9.75 -9.48
N ARG A 204 0.04 -8.43 -9.27
CA ARG A 204 -1.19 -7.64 -9.23
C ARG A 204 -1.95 -7.74 -10.56
N VAL A 205 -1.24 -7.56 -11.68
CA VAL A 205 -1.81 -7.66 -13.03
C VAL A 205 -2.38 -9.05 -13.29
N ALA A 206 -1.66 -10.14 -12.92
CA ALA A 206 -2.15 -11.50 -13.11
C ALA A 206 -3.49 -11.73 -12.39
N ARG A 207 -3.61 -11.29 -11.12
CA ARG A 207 -4.84 -11.40 -10.32
C ARG A 207 -6.00 -10.59 -10.92
N LEU A 208 -5.73 -9.36 -11.37
CA LEU A 208 -6.75 -8.51 -12.01
C LEU A 208 -7.27 -9.12 -13.31
N ARG A 209 -6.38 -9.73 -14.12
CA ARG A 209 -6.79 -10.45 -15.36
C ARG A 209 -7.65 -11.66 -15.05
N GLU A 210 -7.34 -12.39 -13.98
CA GLU A 210 -8.15 -13.52 -13.50
C GLU A 210 -9.54 -13.04 -13.06
N GLN A 211 -9.61 -12.00 -12.23
CA GLN A 211 -10.86 -11.36 -11.81
C GLN A 211 -11.70 -10.92 -13.03
N ALA A 212 -11.09 -10.27 -14.03
CA ALA A 212 -11.78 -9.86 -15.25
C ALA A 212 -12.34 -11.06 -16.04
N ALA A 213 -11.60 -12.16 -16.08
CA ALA A 213 -12.07 -13.38 -16.72
C ALA A 213 -13.26 -14.01 -15.98
N GLU A 214 -13.25 -14.00 -14.66
CA GLU A 214 -14.35 -14.47 -13.81
C GLU A 214 -15.59 -13.59 -13.97
N MET A 215 -15.44 -12.27 -13.93
CA MET A 215 -16.55 -11.32 -14.13
C MET A 215 -17.22 -11.52 -15.50
N ARG A 216 -16.44 -11.78 -16.57
CA ARG A 216 -16.98 -12.09 -17.90
C ARG A 216 -17.77 -13.40 -17.92
N LYS A 217 -17.35 -14.42 -17.18
CA LYS A 217 -18.09 -15.71 -17.09
C LYS A 217 -19.43 -15.56 -16.35
N HIS A 218 -19.51 -14.69 -15.35
CA HIS A 218 -20.71 -14.50 -14.53
C HIS A 218 -21.61 -13.38 -15.05
N GLY A 219 -21.09 -12.40 -15.80
CA GLY A 219 -21.85 -11.30 -16.38
C GLY A 219 -22.56 -11.62 -17.71
N GLY A 220 -22.35 -12.81 -18.26
CA GLY A 220 -22.97 -13.31 -19.48
C GLY A 220 -24.27 -14.12 -19.26
N ARG A 221 -24.89 -14.01 -18.06
CA ARG A 221 -26.19 -14.63 -17.75
C ARG A 221 -27.27 -13.59 -17.61
#